data_9ed28821bdcb0c693b77681b58487e89
#
_entry.id   9ed28821bdcb0c693b77681b58487e89
#
_cell.length_a   1.000
_cell.length_b   1.000
_cell.length_c   1.000
_cell.angle_alpha   90.00
_cell.angle_beta   90.00
_cell.angle_gamma   90.00
#
_symmetry.space_group_name_H-M   'P 1'
#
loop_
_entity.id
_entity.type
_entity.pdbx_description
1 polymer ?
#
loop_
_entity_poly.entity_id
_entity_poly.type
_entity_poly.pdbx_seq_one_letter_code
_entity_poly.pdbx_strand_id
1 'polypeptide(L)'
;MKYLFIIACLVCSIFSQAQQKQDPWKDSQLMDPALLASRIENQKTNDLVIISVGPEAIVKGSVDIGPTHEPENLEKLRNYLKDIPKNREIVIYCGCCPFVKCPNIRPAFALLMELGFKNAKLLNLPKNIKTDWLDKNYPTND
;
A
#
# COMPACT_ATOMS: atom_id res chain seq x y z
N MET A 1 -46.76 -33.09 43.11
CA MET A 1 -45.92 -33.15 41.86
C MET A 1 -45.70 -31.76 41.43
N LYS A 2 -44.51 -31.26 41.69
CA LYS A 2 -44.09 -29.88 41.31
C LYS A 2 -43.09 -30.00 40.15
N TYR A 3 -43.51 -29.60 38.96
CA TYR A 3 -42.62 -29.55 37.80
C TYR A 3 -41.80 -28.28 37.87
N LEU A 4 -40.50 -28.45 38.08
CA LEU A 4 -39.53 -27.37 38.07
C LEU A 4 -39.12 -27.12 36.60
N PHE A 5 -39.62 -26.06 35.97
CA PHE A 5 -39.15 -25.63 34.66
C PHE A 5 -37.81 -24.91 34.82
N ILE A 6 -36.74 -25.58 34.44
CA ILE A 6 -35.43 -24.97 34.31
C ILE A 6 -35.39 -24.27 32.93
N ILE A 7 -35.56 -22.95 32.92
CA ILE A 7 -35.34 -22.15 31.74
C ILE A 7 -33.82 -21.95 31.60
N ALA A 8 -33.22 -22.74 30.73
CA ALA A 8 -31.83 -22.51 30.32
C ALA A 8 -31.79 -21.28 29.41
N CYS A 9 -31.40 -20.13 29.97
CA CYS A 9 -31.06 -18.95 29.19
C CYS A 9 -29.79 -19.23 28.42
N LEU A 10 -29.94 -19.59 27.14
CA LEU A 10 -28.84 -19.68 26.20
C LEU A 10 -28.44 -18.24 25.85
N VAL A 11 -27.47 -17.71 26.57
CA VAL A 11 -26.82 -16.42 26.21
C VAL A 11 -25.98 -16.69 25.00
N CYS A 12 -26.57 -16.45 23.83
CA CYS A 12 -25.82 -16.37 22.57
C CYS A 12 -24.95 -15.12 22.61
N SER A 13 -23.72 -15.27 23.10
CA SER A 13 -22.69 -14.23 22.98
C SER A 13 -22.34 -14.10 21.53
N ILE A 14 -22.95 -13.12 20.87
CA ILE A 14 -22.56 -12.69 19.55
C ILE A 14 -21.20 -12.00 19.71
N PHE A 15 -20.14 -12.78 19.56
CA PHE A 15 -18.82 -12.20 19.34
C PHE A 15 -18.88 -11.45 18.01
N SER A 16 -19.13 -10.14 18.09
CA SER A 16 -18.90 -9.22 17.00
C SER A 16 -17.38 -9.18 16.79
N GLN A 17 -16.87 -10.10 15.98
CA GLN A 17 -15.53 -9.98 15.46
C GLN A 17 -15.56 -8.77 14.53
N ALA A 18 -15.12 -7.63 15.05
CA ALA A 18 -14.70 -6.52 14.20
C ALA A 18 -13.63 -7.11 13.28
N GLN A 19 -13.99 -7.38 12.03
CA GLN A 19 -13.04 -7.77 11.01
C GLN A 19 -12.06 -6.60 10.86
N GLN A 20 -10.93 -6.69 11.56
CA GLN A 20 -9.78 -5.84 11.26
C GLN A 20 -9.48 -6.09 9.79
N LYS A 21 -9.71 -5.07 8.97
CA LYS A 21 -9.43 -5.12 7.54
C LYS A 21 -7.94 -5.38 7.39
N GLN A 22 -7.60 -6.63 7.12
CA GLN A 22 -6.22 -7.08 7.02
C GLN A 22 -5.56 -6.33 5.86
N ASP A 23 -4.40 -5.76 6.12
CA ASP A 23 -3.63 -5.09 5.08
C ASP A 23 -3.24 -6.09 3.98
N PRO A 24 -3.28 -5.69 2.70
CA PRO A 24 -2.95 -6.58 1.59
C PRO A 24 -1.44 -6.86 1.45
N TRP A 25 -0.61 -6.25 2.28
CA TRP A 25 0.85 -6.45 2.34
C TRP A 25 1.30 -7.11 3.63
N LYS A 26 2.51 -7.64 3.60
CA LYS A 26 3.24 -8.18 4.76
C LYS A 26 4.33 -7.19 5.18
N ASP A 27 4.80 -7.26 6.42
CA ASP A 27 5.91 -6.43 6.91
C ASP A 27 7.17 -6.57 6.03
N SER A 28 7.44 -7.75 5.51
CA SER A 28 8.56 -8.02 4.59
C SER A 28 8.43 -7.31 3.23
N GLN A 29 7.26 -6.77 2.92
CA GLN A 29 6.99 -5.99 1.70
C GLN A 29 7.11 -4.48 1.93
N LEU A 30 7.36 -4.04 3.17
CA LEU A 30 7.67 -2.65 3.44
C LEU A 30 9.12 -2.34 3.03
N MET A 31 9.28 -1.26 2.26
CA MET A 31 10.60 -0.76 1.85
C MET A 31 10.97 0.47 2.67
N ASP A 32 12.16 0.45 3.25
CA ASP A 32 12.70 1.61 3.97
C ASP A 32 12.95 2.78 3.00
N PRO A 33 12.50 4.01 3.30
CA PRO A 33 12.73 5.19 2.47
C PRO A 33 14.21 5.47 2.22
N ALA A 34 15.09 5.28 3.22
CA ALA A 34 16.52 5.49 3.06
C ALA A 34 17.14 4.49 2.08
N LEU A 35 16.64 3.24 2.06
CA LEU A 35 17.10 2.24 1.10
C LEU A 35 16.72 2.65 -0.33
N LEU A 36 15.48 3.10 -0.55
CA LEU A 36 15.06 3.55 -1.86
C LEU A 36 15.84 4.79 -2.31
N ALA A 37 16.02 5.77 -1.42
CA ALA A 37 16.80 6.98 -1.70
C ALA A 37 18.23 6.64 -2.12
N SER A 38 18.90 5.75 -1.38
CA SER A 38 20.25 5.28 -1.71
C SER A 38 20.31 4.57 -3.08
N ARG A 39 19.30 3.77 -3.42
CA ARG A 39 19.23 3.14 -4.76
C ARG A 39 19.10 4.16 -5.87
N ILE A 40 18.29 5.20 -5.67
CA ILE A 40 18.12 6.29 -6.65
C ILE A 40 19.42 7.07 -6.83
N GLU A 41 20.07 7.49 -5.73
CA GLU A 41 21.33 8.23 -5.74
C GLU A 41 22.46 7.46 -6.42
N ASN A 42 22.51 6.16 -6.20
CA ASN A 42 23.53 5.29 -6.82
C ASN A 42 23.12 4.75 -8.21
N GLN A 43 22.04 5.25 -8.80
CA GLN A 43 21.52 4.85 -10.11
C GLN A 43 21.22 3.34 -10.22
N LYS A 44 20.80 2.70 -9.10
CA LYS A 44 20.49 1.27 -9.00
C LYS A 44 18.96 1.01 -9.06
N THR A 45 18.30 1.59 -10.05
CA THR A 45 16.85 1.51 -10.23
C THR A 45 16.42 0.90 -11.57
N ASN A 46 17.35 0.36 -12.35
CA ASN A 46 17.06 -0.18 -13.70
C ASN A 46 16.07 -1.36 -13.68
N ASP A 47 16.01 -2.10 -12.59
CA ASP A 47 15.12 -3.25 -12.36
C ASP A 47 13.88 -2.88 -11.52
N LEU A 48 13.74 -1.62 -11.13
CA LEU A 48 12.73 -1.11 -10.23
C LEU A 48 11.76 -0.17 -10.96
N VAL A 49 10.46 -0.31 -10.65
CA VAL A 49 9.42 0.65 -11.04
C VAL A 49 8.88 1.31 -9.78
N ILE A 50 8.95 2.64 -9.72
CA ILE A 50 8.43 3.43 -8.60
C ILE A 50 7.12 4.08 -9.06
N ILE A 51 6.05 3.92 -8.31
CA ILE A 51 4.72 4.39 -8.69
C ILE A 51 4.11 5.23 -7.57
N SER A 52 3.74 6.47 -7.88
CA SER A 52 2.88 7.27 -7.03
C SER A 52 1.43 6.92 -7.28
N VAL A 53 0.72 6.57 -6.19
CA VAL A 53 -0.74 6.34 -6.17
C VAL A 53 -1.45 7.38 -5.31
N GLY A 54 -0.80 8.50 -5.11
CA GLY A 54 -1.26 9.67 -4.37
C GLY A 54 -1.43 10.90 -5.25
N PRO A 55 -1.58 12.09 -4.65
CA PRO A 55 -1.85 13.32 -5.40
C PRO A 55 -0.67 13.81 -6.24
N GLU A 56 0.57 13.43 -5.90
CA GLU A 56 1.77 13.91 -6.58
C GLU A 56 2.87 12.84 -6.67
N ALA A 57 3.61 12.83 -7.77
CA ALA A 57 4.77 11.97 -7.99
C ALA A 57 6.07 12.64 -7.54
N ILE A 58 6.31 12.69 -6.23
CA ILE A 58 7.43 13.42 -5.62
C ILE A 58 8.75 12.65 -5.70
N VAL A 59 8.74 11.34 -5.45
CA VAL A 59 9.95 10.52 -5.43
C VAL A 59 10.57 10.48 -6.82
N LYS A 60 11.88 10.76 -6.92
CA LYS A 60 12.58 10.81 -8.20
C LYS A 60 12.42 9.53 -9.01
N GLY A 61 12.03 9.69 -10.27
CA GLY A 61 11.80 8.59 -11.21
C GLY A 61 10.46 7.87 -11.00
N SER A 62 9.58 8.35 -10.13
CA SER A 62 8.26 7.77 -9.97
C SER A 62 7.30 8.17 -11.10
N VAL A 63 6.46 7.20 -11.47
CA VAL A 63 5.35 7.39 -12.41
C VAL A 63 4.13 7.87 -11.65
N ASP A 64 3.46 8.90 -12.17
CA ASP A 64 2.24 9.45 -11.60
C ASP A 64 0.99 8.72 -12.11
N ILE A 65 0.36 7.96 -11.24
CA ILE A 65 -0.92 7.32 -11.52
C ILE A 65 -2.08 8.19 -11.04
N GLY A 66 -1.92 8.90 -9.93
CA GLY A 66 -2.97 9.62 -9.23
C GLY A 66 -3.63 8.80 -8.11
N PRO A 67 -4.53 9.43 -7.33
CA PRO A 67 -5.17 8.81 -6.18
C PRO A 67 -6.01 7.59 -6.53
N THR A 68 -5.55 6.39 -6.16
CA THR A 68 -6.19 5.11 -6.57
C THR A 68 -7.42 4.71 -5.75
N HIS A 69 -7.86 5.52 -4.80
CA HIS A 69 -9.22 5.40 -4.27
C HIS A 69 -10.27 5.78 -5.32
N GLU A 70 -9.86 6.53 -6.35
CA GLU A 70 -10.67 6.85 -7.52
C GLU A 70 -10.61 5.68 -8.52
N PRO A 71 -11.76 5.13 -8.96
CA PRO A 71 -11.79 3.98 -9.86
C PRO A 71 -11.05 4.19 -11.17
N GLU A 72 -11.06 5.40 -11.70
CA GLU A 72 -10.36 5.75 -12.95
C GLU A 72 -8.84 5.62 -12.81
N ASN A 73 -8.28 6.06 -11.69
CA ASN A 73 -6.86 5.94 -11.42
C ASN A 73 -6.45 4.50 -11.13
N LEU A 74 -7.32 3.72 -10.49
CA LEU A 74 -7.09 2.29 -10.30
C LEU A 74 -7.04 1.54 -11.64
N GLU A 75 -7.92 1.90 -12.58
CA GLU A 75 -7.91 1.34 -13.93
C GLU A 75 -6.69 1.84 -14.74
N LYS A 76 -6.28 3.09 -14.57
CA LYS A 76 -5.03 3.63 -15.12
C LYS A 76 -3.82 2.82 -14.63
N LEU A 77 -3.77 2.49 -13.33
CA LEU A 77 -2.74 1.63 -12.77
C LEU A 77 -2.78 0.24 -13.40
N ARG A 78 -3.95 -0.38 -13.53
CA ARG A 78 -4.13 -1.69 -14.17
C ARG A 78 -3.59 -1.69 -15.60
N ASN A 79 -3.92 -0.67 -16.37
CA ASN A 79 -3.46 -0.51 -17.75
C ASN A 79 -1.94 -0.32 -17.84
N TYR A 80 -1.37 0.51 -16.96
CA TYR A 80 0.08 0.72 -16.88
C TYR A 80 0.84 -0.58 -16.57
N LEU A 81 0.29 -1.44 -15.71
CA LEU A 81 0.91 -2.69 -15.28
C LEU A 81 0.83 -3.83 -16.32
N LYS A 82 0.05 -3.70 -17.39
CA LYS A 82 -0.15 -4.77 -18.39
C LYS A 82 1.15 -5.22 -19.03
N ASP A 83 2.01 -4.27 -19.37
CA ASP A 83 3.26 -4.51 -20.12
C ASP A 83 4.48 -4.69 -19.20
N ILE A 84 4.29 -4.67 -17.89
CA ILE A 84 5.37 -4.87 -16.93
C ILE A 84 5.51 -6.34 -16.59
N PRO A 85 6.73 -6.92 -16.71
CA PRO A 85 6.99 -8.30 -16.33
C PRO A 85 6.65 -8.58 -14.86
N LYS A 86 6.00 -9.71 -14.56
CA LYS A 86 5.50 -10.03 -13.20
C LYS A 86 6.61 -10.27 -12.16
N ASN A 87 7.83 -10.46 -12.57
CA ASN A 87 9.00 -10.56 -11.72
C ASN A 87 9.69 -9.20 -11.45
N ARG A 88 9.22 -8.12 -12.10
CA ARG A 88 9.74 -6.77 -11.87
C ARG A 88 9.49 -6.35 -10.41
N GLU A 89 10.48 -5.73 -9.79
CA GLU A 89 10.27 -5.08 -8.49
C GLU A 89 9.45 -3.79 -8.69
N ILE A 90 8.38 -3.65 -7.92
CA ILE A 90 7.52 -2.47 -7.95
C ILE A 90 7.43 -1.91 -6.54
N VAL A 91 7.67 -0.62 -6.41
CA VAL A 91 7.46 0.13 -5.16
C VAL A 91 6.34 1.12 -5.37
N ILE A 92 5.26 1.01 -4.61
CA ILE A 92 4.19 2.00 -4.59
C ILE A 92 4.25 2.87 -3.35
N TYR A 93 3.79 4.12 -3.48
CA TYR A 93 3.61 5.04 -2.35
C TYR A 93 2.49 6.04 -2.63
N CYS A 94 1.92 6.61 -1.57
CA CYS A 94 0.95 7.70 -1.69
C CYS A 94 1.52 9.03 -1.17
N GLY A 95 2.00 9.04 0.07
CA GLY A 95 2.64 10.21 0.68
C GLY A 95 1.72 11.27 1.27
N CYS A 96 0.41 11.26 1.02
CA CYS A 96 -0.50 12.28 1.54
C CYS A 96 -0.79 12.15 3.05
N CYS A 97 -0.64 10.96 3.61
CA CYS A 97 -1.00 10.63 4.98
C CYS A 97 -0.25 9.37 5.44
N PRO A 98 -0.31 9.02 6.73
CA PRO A 98 0.26 7.76 7.21
C PRO A 98 -0.27 6.59 6.38
N PHE A 99 0.65 5.75 5.85
CA PHE A 99 0.27 4.69 4.90
C PHE A 99 -0.80 3.73 5.48
N VAL A 100 -0.78 3.49 6.79
CA VAL A 100 -1.77 2.64 7.48
C VAL A 100 -3.20 3.18 7.39
N LYS A 101 -3.38 4.49 7.18
CA LYS A 101 -4.67 5.17 7.04
C LYS A 101 -4.99 5.59 5.61
N CYS A 102 -4.04 5.41 4.69
CA CYS A 102 -4.15 5.91 3.32
C CYS A 102 -5.22 5.14 2.52
N PRO A 103 -6.20 5.82 1.93
CA PRO A 103 -7.24 5.16 1.12
C PRO A 103 -6.72 4.66 -0.22
N ASN A 104 -5.59 5.18 -0.70
CA ASN A 104 -5.02 4.88 -2.02
C ASN A 104 -4.17 3.60 -2.03
N ILE A 105 -3.43 3.35 -0.96
CA ILE A 105 -2.44 2.25 -0.91
C ILE A 105 -3.11 0.88 -0.99
N ARG A 106 -4.21 0.65 -0.27
CA ARG A 106 -4.85 -0.67 -0.21
C ARG A 106 -5.37 -1.15 -1.55
N PRO A 107 -6.18 -0.38 -2.28
CA PRO A 107 -6.64 -0.83 -3.60
C PRO A 107 -5.49 -1.02 -4.59
N ALA A 108 -4.49 -0.15 -4.58
CA ALA A 108 -3.32 -0.27 -5.45
C ALA A 108 -2.49 -1.52 -5.14
N PHE A 109 -2.17 -1.78 -3.86
CA PHE A 109 -1.40 -2.96 -3.48
C PHE A 109 -2.16 -4.26 -3.71
N ALA A 110 -3.46 -4.28 -3.41
CA ALA A 110 -4.32 -5.43 -3.70
C ALA A 110 -4.34 -5.75 -5.21
N LEU A 111 -4.37 -4.73 -6.07
CA LEU A 111 -4.28 -4.90 -7.52
C LEU A 111 -2.94 -5.53 -7.94
N LEU A 112 -1.81 -5.11 -7.35
CA LEU A 112 -0.51 -5.73 -7.62
C LEU A 112 -0.51 -7.22 -7.27
N MET A 113 -1.11 -7.59 -6.13
CA MET A 113 -1.22 -8.97 -5.71
C MET A 113 -2.14 -9.78 -6.64
N GLU A 114 -3.30 -9.24 -7.00
CA GLU A 114 -4.25 -9.83 -7.96
C GLU A 114 -3.58 -10.11 -9.31
N LEU A 115 -2.77 -9.17 -9.80
CA LEU A 115 -2.06 -9.29 -11.07
C LEU A 115 -0.81 -10.18 -11.01
N GLY A 116 -0.43 -10.69 -9.82
CA GLY A 116 0.65 -11.65 -9.65
C GLY A 116 2.06 -11.03 -9.59
N PHE A 117 2.19 -9.76 -9.20
CA PHE A 117 3.51 -9.14 -8.96
C PHE A 117 4.12 -9.62 -7.64
N LYS A 118 5.03 -10.58 -7.71
CA LYS A 118 5.64 -11.23 -6.54
C LYS A 118 6.60 -10.32 -5.78
N ASN A 119 7.21 -9.34 -6.45
CA ASN A 119 8.20 -8.42 -5.91
C ASN A 119 7.61 -7.03 -5.65
N ALA A 120 6.31 -6.96 -5.32
CA ALA A 120 5.69 -5.70 -4.93
C ALA A 120 6.11 -5.27 -3.53
N LYS A 121 6.44 -3.99 -3.39
CA LYS A 121 6.82 -3.32 -2.15
C LYS A 121 5.95 -2.09 -1.93
N LEU A 122 5.75 -1.76 -0.67
CA LEU A 122 5.14 -0.50 -0.23
C LEU A 122 6.23 0.35 0.44
N LEU A 123 6.40 1.59 -0.02
CA LEU A 123 7.31 2.52 0.64
C LEU A 123 6.77 2.86 2.04
N ASN A 124 7.59 2.61 3.05
CA ASN A 124 7.22 2.79 4.45
C ASN A 124 7.26 4.28 4.81
N LEU A 125 6.13 4.96 4.67
CA LEU A 125 5.94 6.37 5.03
C LEU A 125 5.00 6.46 6.24
N PRO A 126 5.49 6.27 7.47
CA PRO A 126 4.66 6.20 8.66
C PRO A 126 3.94 7.52 8.99
N LYS A 127 4.46 8.65 8.53
CA LYS A 127 3.84 9.97 8.71
C LYS A 127 3.28 10.51 7.38
N ASN A 128 4.14 10.92 6.47
CA ASN A 128 3.79 11.43 5.15
C ASN A 128 5.07 11.68 4.33
N ILE A 129 4.90 12.00 3.05
CA ILE A 129 6.04 12.26 2.13
C ILE A 129 6.89 13.46 2.58
N LYS A 130 6.29 14.46 3.22
CA LYS A 130 7.05 15.61 3.71
C LYS A 130 8.06 15.17 4.77
N THR A 131 7.58 14.54 5.84
CA THR A 131 8.43 14.16 6.98
C THR A 131 9.38 13.01 6.68
N ASP A 132 8.90 12.02 5.92
CA ASP A 132 9.60 10.75 5.75
C ASP A 132 10.49 10.74 4.49
N TRP A 133 10.37 11.76 3.60
CA TRP A 133 11.14 11.90 2.39
C TRP A 133 11.76 13.29 2.20
N LEU A 134 10.93 14.35 2.10
CA LEU A 134 11.41 15.71 1.80
C LEU A 134 12.29 16.29 2.91
N ASP A 135 11.89 16.20 4.17
CA ASP A 135 12.66 16.69 5.33
C ASP A 135 13.97 15.88 5.52
N LYS A 136 14.12 14.75 4.82
CA LYS A 136 15.36 13.97 4.76
C LYS A 136 16.27 14.33 3.58
N ASN A 137 15.84 15.26 2.74
CA ASN A 137 16.53 15.65 1.50
C ASN A 137 16.74 14.47 0.54
N TYR A 138 15.82 13.51 0.50
CA TYR A 138 15.88 12.40 -0.43
C TYR A 138 15.52 12.84 -1.86
N PRO A 139 15.98 12.11 -2.90
CA PRO A 139 15.85 12.54 -4.30
C PRO A 139 14.38 12.72 -4.74
N THR A 140 14.11 13.86 -5.39
CA THR A 140 12.78 14.23 -5.89
C THR A 140 12.76 14.38 -7.40
N ASN A 141 11.57 14.24 -7.98
CA ASN A 141 11.30 14.80 -9.30
C ASN A 141 11.37 16.33 -9.21
N ASP A 142 11.83 16.98 -10.30
CA ASP A 142 11.85 18.44 -10.43
C ASP A 142 10.45 19.01 -10.64
#